data_7cf0df91b5ab80785aecc6434bc16d26
#
_entry.id   7cf0df91b5ab80785aecc6434bc16d26
#
_cell.length_a   1.000
_cell.length_b   1.000
_cell.length_c   1.000
_cell.angle_alpha   90.00
_cell.angle_beta   90.00
_cell.angle_gamma   90.00
#
_symmetry.space_group_name_H-M   'P 1'
#
loop_
_entity.id
_entity.type
_entity.pdbx_description
1 polymer ?
#
loop_
_entity_poly.entity_id
_entity_poly.type
_entity_poly.pdbx_seq_one_letter_code
_entity_poly.pdbx_strand_id
1 'polypeptide(L)'
;MRALAITTAERSPVLPTVPPVADTLPGYAIPFWTAIFAPANTPKDIVERIAAETRKAMQNPEVVRRYGDAGIVGIGSSPQELDRFWREQLDYLGKIVKGANVKPVE
;
A
#
# COMPACT_ATOMS: atom_id res chain seq x y z
N MET A 1 25.17 2.93 6.76
CA MET A 1 23.83 2.84 7.39
C MET A 1 23.47 1.36 7.51
N ARG A 2 22.85 0.93 8.61
CA ARG A 2 22.40 -0.46 8.83
C ARG A 2 20.88 -0.45 8.98
N ALA A 3 20.18 -1.19 8.10
CA ALA A 3 18.74 -1.42 8.26
C ALA A 3 18.50 -2.35 9.46
N LEU A 4 17.56 -2.00 10.32
CA LEU A 4 17.25 -2.76 11.55
C LEU A 4 15.98 -3.61 11.34
N ALA A 5 14.94 -3.06 10.73
CA ALA A 5 13.68 -3.72 10.45
C ALA A 5 12.94 -3.03 9.31
N ILE A 6 11.95 -3.70 8.74
CA ILE A 6 11.00 -3.16 7.75
C ILE A 6 9.60 -3.11 8.34
N THR A 7 8.76 -2.22 7.79
CA THR A 7 7.41 -1.95 8.33
C THR A 7 6.30 -2.79 7.69
N THR A 8 6.63 -3.62 6.70
CA THR A 8 5.71 -4.59 6.10
C THR A 8 5.48 -5.77 7.04
N ALA A 9 4.34 -6.45 6.92
CA ALA A 9 4.04 -7.64 7.71
C ALA A 9 4.98 -8.81 7.41
N GLU A 10 5.42 -8.91 6.15
CA GLU A 10 6.29 -9.99 5.66
C GLU A 10 7.63 -9.45 5.18
N ARG A 11 8.62 -10.35 5.09
CA ARG A 11 9.97 -10.00 4.61
C ARG A 11 9.93 -9.51 3.16
N SER A 12 10.70 -8.48 2.89
CA SER A 12 10.87 -7.98 1.51
C SER A 12 11.82 -8.88 0.73
N PRO A 13 11.49 -9.28 -0.48
CA PRO A 13 12.42 -10.00 -1.37
C PRO A 13 13.65 -9.17 -1.73
N VAL A 14 13.57 -7.84 -1.66
CA VAL A 14 14.71 -6.93 -1.93
C VAL A 14 15.64 -6.83 -0.73
N LEU A 15 15.13 -7.06 0.50
CA LEU A 15 15.89 -7.01 1.75
C LEU A 15 15.65 -8.27 2.58
N PRO A 16 16.02 -9.48 2.09
CA PRO A 16 15.63 -10.74 2.71
C PRO A 16 16.23 -10.96 4.10
N THR A 17 17.33 -10.29 4.42
CA THR A 17 18.04 -10.39 5.70
C THR A 17 17.50 -9.42 6.77
N VAL A 18 16.65 -8.45 6.38
CA VAL A 18 16.07 -7.47 7.31
C VAL A 18 14.73 -7.99 7.82
N PRO A 19 14.55 -8.17 9.14
CA PRO A 19 13.33 -8.70 9.70
C PRO A 19 12.19 -7.67 9.65
N PRO A 20 10.91 -8.11 9.58
CA PRO A 20 9.78 -7.24 9.85
C PRO A 20 9.76 -6.78 11.32
N VAL A 21 9.24 -5.56 11.56
CA VAL A 21 8.93 -5.10 12.93
C VAL A 21 7.94 -6.05 13.62
N ALA A 22 7.06 -6.67 12.86
CA ALA A 22 6.08 -7.64 13.33
C ALA A 22 6.69 -8.85 14.04
N ASP A 23 7.94 -9.23 13.73
CA ASP A 23 8.67 -10.32 14.43
C ASP A 23 8.91 -9.99 15.92
N THR A 24 8.99 -8.69 16.26
CA THR A 24 9.20 -8.22 17.64
C THR A 24 7.92 -7.64 18.25
N LEU A 25 7.08 -6.98 17.44
CA LEU A 25 5.82 -6.36 17.84
C LEU A 25 4.67 -6.98 17.03
N PRO A 26 4.07 -8.08 17.49
CA PRO A 26 2.98 -8.75 16.79
C PRO A 26 1.83 -7.80 16.46
N GLY A 27 1.33 -7.85 15.22
CA GLY A 27 0.26 -6.98 14.73
C GLY A 27 0.74 -5.63 14.17
N TYR A 28 2.04 -5.32 14.23
CA TYR A 28 2.58 -4.14 13.59
C TYR A 28 2.71 -4.36 12.07
N ALA A 29 1.97 -3.57 11.28
CA ALA A 29 2.09 -3.54 9.83
C ALA A 29 1.68 -2.15 9.32
N ILE A 30 2.66 -1.34 8.95
CA ILE A 30 2.43 0.00 8.37
C ILE A 30 3.19 0.07 7.05
N PRO A 31 2.72 -0.62 6.00
CA PRO A 31 3.32 -0.53 4.68
C PRO A 31 3.08 0.85 4.08
N PHE A 32 4.07 1.36 3.37
CA PHE A 32 3.84 2.49 2.47
C PHE A 32 3.07 2.00 1.24
N TRP A 33 2.02 2.71 0.86
CA TRP A 33 1.23 2.39 -0.31
C TRP A 33 0.81 3.65 -1.07
N THR A 34 0.55 3.50 -2.35
CA THR A 34 0.03 4.55 -3.23
C THR A 34 -1.15 4.03 -4.03
N ALA A 35 -2.08 4.91 -4.35
CA ALA A 35 -3.25 4.58 -5.15
C ALA A 35 -3.64 5.75 -6.08
N ILE A 36 -4.39 5.43 -7.12
CA ILE A 36 -4.99 6.42 -8.02
C ILE A 36 -6.46 6.58 -7.60
N PHE A 37 -6.86 7.81 -7.33
CA PHE A 37 -8.24 8.17 -7.02
C PHE A 37 -8.82 9.04 -8.14
N ALA A 38 -10.11 8.86 -8.41
CA ALA A 38 -10.86 9.70 -9.31
C ALA A 38 -11.76 10.66 -8.51
N PRO A 39 -12.11 11.85 -9.07
CA PRO A 39 -13.12 12.73 -8.48
C PRO A 39 -14.45 12.01 -8.24
N ALA A 40 -15.20 12.46 -7.22
CA ALA A 40 -16.56 11.99 -7.00
C ALA A 40 -17.39 12.21 -8.29
N ASN A 41 -18.28 11.28 -8.60
CA ASN A 41 -19.11 11.28 -9.79
C ASN A 41 -18.40 11.03 -11.14
N THR A 42 -17.13 10.58 -11.13
CA THR A 42 -16.53 10.05 -12.35
C THR A 42 -17.34 8.85 -12.83
N PRO A 43 -17.73 8.78 -14.12
CA PRO A 43 -18.47 7.66 -14.69
C PRO A 43 -17.78 6.32 -14.39
N LYS A 44 -18.59 5.32 -14.02
CA LYS A 44 -18.07 4.02 -13.56
C LYS A 44 -17.24 3.29 -14.63
N ASP A 45 -17.65 3.38 -15.87
CA ASP A 45 -16.95 2.81 -17.03
C ASP A 45 -15.54 3.38 -17.20
N ILE A 46 -15.37 4.70 -16.95
CA ILE A 46 -14.06 5.35 -16.96
C ILE A 46 -13.18 4.82 -15.82
N VAL A 47 -13.73 4.72 -14.62
CA VAL A 47 -12.99 4.18 -13.46
C VAL A 47 -12.56 2.74 -13.71
N GLU A 48 -13.47 1.90 -14.21
CA GLU A 48 -13.19 0.50 -14.53
C GLU A 48 -12.13 0.37 -15.66
N ARG A 49 -12.18 1.23 -16.66
CA ARG A 49 -11.19 1.27 -17.73
C ARG A 49 -9.81 1.63 -17.22
N ILE A 50 -9.70 2.66 -16.38
CA ILE A 50 -8.42 3.06 -15.77
C ILE A 50 -7.87 1.92 -14.92
N ALA A 51 -8.70 1.27 -14.12
CA ALA A 51 -8.29 0.14 -13.29
C ALA A 51 -7.79 -1.05 -14.14
N ALA A 52 -8.48 -1.35 -15.25
CA ALA A 52 -8.09 -2.41 -16.16
C ALA A 52 -6.74 -2.13 -16.84
N GLU A 53 -6.52 -0.92 -17.33
CA GLU A 53 -5.26 -0.52 -17.95
C GLU A 53 -4.12 -0.46 -16.92
N THR A 54 -4.39 0.00 -15.70
CA THR A 54 -3.43 -0.05 -14.59
C THR A 54 -3.01 -1.49 -14.29
N ARG A 55 -3.97 -2.42 -14.22
CA ARG A 55 -3.68 -3.84 -13.98
C ARG A 55 -2.80 -4.44 -15.08
N LYS A 56 -3.09 -4.13 -16.36
CA LYS A 56 -2.24 -4.55 -17.47
C LYS A 56 -0.82 -4.00 -17.35
N ALA A 57 -0.69 -2.72 -17.00
CA ALA A 57 0.61 -2.09 -16.78
C ALA A 57 1.41 -2.79 -15.68
N MET A 58 0.74 -3.17 -14.56
CA MET A 58 1.38 -3.91 -13.45
C MET A 58 1.78 -5.35 -13.83
N GLN A 59 1.29 -5.89 -14.95
CA GLN A 59 1.71 -7.19 -15.50
C GLN A 59 2.83 -7.07 -16.55
N ASN A 60 3.17 -5.86 -16.97
CA ASN A 60 4.25 -5.63 -17.91
C ASN A 60 5.61 -5.95 -17.28
N PRO A 61 6.44 -6.84 -17.86
CA PRO A 61 7.72 -7.25 -17.28
C PRO A 61 8.69 -6.09 -16.98
N GLU A 62 8.70 -5.06 -17.82
CA GLU A 62 9.56 -3.90 -17.60
C GLU A 62 9.08 -3.06 -16.39
N VAL A 63 7.76 -2.88 -16.22
CA VAL A 63 7.18 -2.20 -15.08
C VAL A 63 7.43 -2.99 -13.79
N VAL A 64 7.19 -4.31 -13.84
CA VAL A 64 7.45 -5.21 -12.69
C VAL A 64 8.92 -5.14 -12.27
N ARG A 65 9.84 -5.17 -13.22
CA ARG A 65 11.28 -5.06 -12.93
C ARG A 65 11.62 -3.71 -12.29
N ARG A 66 11.18 -2.60 -12.89
CA ARG A 66 11.46 -1.24 -12.35
C ARG A 66 10.90 -1.03 -10.95
N TYR A 67 9.70 -1.52 -10.71
CA TYR A 67 9.07 -1.46 -9.40
C TYR A 67 9.80 -2.35 -8.39
N GLY A 68 10.16 -3.57 -8.78
CA GLY A 68 10.96 -4.48 -7.96
C GLY A 68 12.32 -3.89 -7.58
N ASP A 69 13.03 -3.26 -8.51
CA ASP A 69 14.30 -2.56 -8.25
C ASP A 69 14.15 -1.43 -7.22
N ALA A 70 12.97 -0.80 -7.17
CA ALA A 70 12.61 0.23 -6.19
C ALA A 70 12.01 -0.33 -4.88
N GLY A 71 11.89 -1.65 -4.75
CA GLY A 71 11.25 -2.30 -3.60
C GLY A 71 9.73 -2.13 -3.54
N ILE A 72 9.09 -1.83 -4.68
CA ILE A 72 7.64 -1.62 -4.80
C ILE A 72 6.99 -2.87 -5.38
N VAL A 73 5.85 -3.27 -4.84
CA VAL A 73 5.02 -4.35 -5.38
C VAL A 73 3.78 -3.74 -6.04
N GLY A 74 3.65 -3.92 -7.36
CA GLY A 74 2.47 -3.50 -8.11
C GLY A 74 1.31 -4.47 -7.90
N ILE A 75 0.20 -4.03 -7.32
CA ILE A 75 -0.96 -4.88 -7.03
C ILE A 75 -1.97 -4.86 -8.18
N GLY A 76 -2.27 -3.69 -8.75
CA GLY A 76 -3.27 -3.55 -9.81
C GLY A 76 -4.67 -3.97 -9.35
N SER A 77 -5.09 -3.57 -8.14
CA SER A 77 -6.39 -3.92 -7.56
C SER A 77 -7.57 -3.37 -8.37
N SER A 78 -8.73 -3.98 -8.20
CA SER A 78 -10.01 -3.43 -8.68
C SER A 78 -10.43 -2.21 -7.86
N PRO A 79 -11.35 -1.36 -8.36
CA PRO A 79 -11.90 -0.26 -7.58
C PRO A 79 -12.55 -0.71 -6.27
N GLN A 80 -13.22 -1.85 -6.25
CA GLN A 80 -13.88 -2.40 -5.07
C GLN A 80 -12.87 -2.90 -4.02
N GLU A 81 -11.79 -3.54 -4.47
CA GLU A 81 -10.71 -3.98 -3.59
C GLU A 81 -9.98 -2.78 -2.97
N LEU A 82 -9.74 -1.73 -3.77
CA LEU A 82 -9.13 -0.50 -3.26
C LEU A 82 -10.05 0.22 -2.25
N ASP A 83 -11.36 0.32 -2.51
CA ASP A 83 -12.30 0.94 -1.58
C ASP A 83 -12.33 0.20 -0.23
N ARG A 84 -12.35 -1.14 -0.24
CA ARG A 84 -12.28 -1.95 0.98
C ARG A 84 -10.99 -1.70 1.74
N PHE A 85 -9.85 -1.83 1.07
CA PHE A 85 -8.53 -1.58 1.64
C PHE A 85 -8.42 -0.17 2.23
N TRP A 86 -8.89 0.85 1.51
CA TRP A 86 -8.89 2.24 1.97
C TRP A 86 -9.68 2.41 3.27
N ARG A 87 -10.87 1.84 3.36
CA ARG A 87 -11.70 1.90 4.60
C ARG A 87 -11.01 1.21 5.78
N GLU A 88 -10.41 0.05 5.55
CA GLU A 88 -9.64 -0.66 6.57
C GLU A 88 -8.44 0.18 7.06
N GLN A 89 -7.72 0.84 6.14
CA GLN A 89 -6.61 1.73 6.49
C GLN A 89 -7.08 2.96 7.28
N LEU A 90 -8.20 3.57 6.92
CA LEU A 90 -8.77 4.69 7.65
C LEU A 90 -9.14 4.30 9.09
N ASP A 91 -9.77 3.14 9.28
CA ASP A 91 -10.12 2.63 10.61
C ASP A 91 -8.87 2.31 11.44
N TYR A 92 -7.92 1.61 10.84
CA TYR A 92 -6.67 1.23 11.50
C TYR A 92 -5.84 2.46 11.93
N LEU A 93 -5.57 3.37 11.01
CA LEU A 93 -4.80 4.58 11.30
C LEU A 93 -5.57 5.51 12.23
N GLY A 94 -6.89 5.60 12.10
CA GLY A 94 -7.74 6.37 12.99
C GLY A 94 -7.67 5.92 14.45
N LYS A 95 -7.58 4.61 14.69
CA LYS A 95 -7.37 4.05 16.04
C LYS A 95 -6.00 4.44 16.59
N ILE A 96 -4.95 4.37 15.77
CA ILE A 96 -3.59 4.74 16.17
C ILE A 96 -3.53 6.23 16.53
N VAL A 97 -4.04 7.11 15.66
CA VAL A 97 -4.05 8.56 15.87
C VAL A 97 -4.78 8.94 17.17
N LYS A 98 -5.95 8.32 17.40
CA LYS A 98 -6.72 8.52 18.65
C LYS A 98 -5.96 8.01 19.87
N GLY A 99 -5.39 6.81 19.80
CA GLY A 99 -4.62 6.21 20.90
C GLY A 99 -3.35 6.97 21.26
N ALA A 100 -2.69 7.56 20.25
CA ALA A 100 -1.49 8.39 20.42
C ALA A 100 -1.80 9.85 20.78
N ASN A 101 -3.09 10.23 20.88
CA ASN A 101 -3.53 11.61 21.18
C ASN A 101 -2.91 12.66 20.24
N VAL A 102 -2.74 12.31 18.96
CA VAL A 102 -2.20 13.22 17.95
C VAL A 102 -3.27 14.27 17.62
N LYS A 103 -2.93 15.55 17.84
CA LYS A 103 -3.82 16.65 17.47
C LYS A 103 -3.74 16.93 15.97
N PRO A 104 -4.87 17.26 15.29
CA PRO A 104 -4.83 17.75 13.92
C PRO A 104 -3.92 19.00 13.83
N VAL A 105 -3.15 19.07 12.76
CA VAL A 105 -2.42 20.32 12.41
C VAL A 105 -3.43 21.19 11.66
N GLU A 106 -3.68 22.40 12.17
CA GLU A 106 -4.49 23.42 11.52
C GLU A 106 -3.76 24.00 10.30
#